data_43f830fddb4d40fa9cbaae71fa990f4d
#
_entry.id   43f830fddb4d40fa9cbaae71fa990f4d
#
_cell.length_a   1.000
_cell.length_b   1.000
_cell.length_c   1.000
_cell.angle_alpha   90.00
_cell.angle_beta   90.00
_cell.angle_gamma   90.00
#
_symmetry.space_group_name_H-M   'P 1'
#
loop_
_entity.id
_entity.type
_entity.pdbx_description
1 polymer ?
#
loop_
_entity_poly.entity_id
_entity_poly.type
_entity_poly.pdbx_seq_one_letter_code
_entity_poly.pdbx_strand_id
1 'polypeptide(L)'
;MEYLSQFEELKARKLNLDLTRGKPASDQLNLSTEIDAIEINDYSFDQLDLRNYGLLKGLSECRELGSKILGCEKEYIWAGGNSSLTLMSQYLSYLCIQGIG
;
A
#
# COMPACT_ATOMS: atom_id res chain seq x y z
N MET A 1 36.78 0.49 -23.01
CA MET A 1 36.11 0.12 -24.27
C MET A 1 34.89 -0.76 -24.06
N GLU A 2 34.83 -1.57 -23.01
CA GLU A 2 33.70 -2.47 -22.71
C GLU A 2 32.36 -1.75 -22.50
N TYR A 3 32.34 -0.65 -21.74
CA TYR A 3 31.10 0.10 -21.46
C TYR A 3 30.50 0.80 -22.67
N LEU A 4 31.34 1.21 -23.61
CA LEU A 4 30.88 1.85 -24.85
C LEU A 4 30.18 0.84 -25.76
N SER A 5 30.71 -0.39 -25.82
CA SER A 5 30.09 -1.49 -26.57
C SER A 5 28.73 -1.87 -25.97
N GLN A 6 28.64 -1.98 -24.64
CA GLN A 6 27.39 -2.26 -23.93
C GLN A 6 26.34 -1.14 -24.13
N PHE A 7 26.78 0.12 -24.14
CA PHE A 7 25.89 1.24 -24.39
C PHE A 7 25.30 1.20 -25.81
N GLU A 8 26.13 0.98 -26.83
CA GLU A 8 25.65 0.90 -28.20
C GLU A 8 24.73 -0.31 -28.43
N GLU A 9 24.98 -1.43 -27.75
CA GLU A 9 24.11 -2.60 -27.75
C GLU A 9 22.75 -2.31 -27.15
N LEU A 10 22.70 -1.65 -25.99
CA LEU A 10 21.44 -1.23 -25.32
C LEU A 10 20.67 -0.24 -26.19
N LYS A 11 21.38 0.71 -26.81
CA LYS A 11 20.79 1.69 -27.72
C LYS A 11 20.18 1.05 -28.97
N ALA A 12 20.85 0.02 -29.52
CA ALA A 12 20.33 -0.74 -30.63
C ALA A 12 19.02 -1.49 -30.37
N ARG A 13 18.74 -1.82 -29.10
CA ARG A 13 17.49 -2.47 -28.69
C ARG A 13 16.26 -1.56 -28.81
N LYS A 14 16.46 -0.24 -29.02
CA LYS A 14 15.38 0.77 -29.13
C LYS A 14 14.33 0.63 -28.05
N LEU A 15 14.77 0.41 -26.80
CA LEU A 15 13.87 0.24 -25.65
C LEU A 15 13.10 1.54 -25.43
N ASN A 16 11.77 1.44 -25.33
CA ASN A 16 10.89 2.53 -24.92
C ASN A 16 10.50 2.35 -23.47
N LEU A 17 11.41 2.74 -22.55
CA LEU A 17 11.21 2.59 -21.11
C LEU A 17 10.82 3.94 -20.51
N ASP A 18 9.68 3.97 -19.83
CA ASP A 18 9.23 5.13 -19.06
C ASP A 18 9.55 4.92 -17.58
N LEU A 19 10.55 5.66 -17.09
CA LEU A 19 10.99 5.64 -15.68
C LEU A 19 10.48 6.85 -14.91
N THR A 20 9.59 7.65 -15.49
CA THR A 20 9.07 8.87 -14.84
C THR A 20 8.18 8.58 -13.63
N ARG A 21 7.59 7.40 -13.58
CA ARG A 21 6.80 6.90 -12.45
C ARG A 21 6.95 5.39 -12.29
N GLY A 22 7.00 4.92 -11.04
CA GLY A 22 6.89 3.49 -10.72
C GLY A 22 5.45 3.02 -10.95
N LYS A 23 5.17 2.53 -12.16
CA LYS A 23 3.87 1.93 -12.51
C LYS A 23 4.04 0.42 -12.62
N PRO A 24 3.18 -0.38 -11.97
CA PRO A 24 3.19 -1.81 -12.18
C PRO A 24 2.82 -2.15 -13.64
N ALA A 25 3.44 -3.17 -14.19
CA ALA A 25 3.11 -3.71 -15.51
C ALA A 25 1.73 -4.41 -15.47
N SER A 26 1.10 -4.57 -16.63
CA SER A 26 -0.22 -5.22 -16.73
C SER A 26 -0.25 -6.60 -16.11
N ASP A 27 0.82 -7.38 -16.29
CA ASP A 27 0.91 -8.73 -15.71
C ASP A 27 0.94 -8.70 -14.18
N GLN A 28 1.56 -7.66 -13.59
CA GLN A 28 1.55 -7.44 -12.14
C GLN A 28 0.15 -7.03 -11.64
N LEU A 29 -0.56 -6.20 -12.41
CA LEU A 29 -1.94 -5.80 -12.08
C LEU A 29 -2.90 -6.99 -12.17
N ASN A 30 -2.69 -7.89 -13.13
CA ASN A 30 -3.51 -9.09 -13.30
C ASN A 30 -3.46 -10.03 -12.10
N LEU A 31 -2.39 -9.99 -11.28
CA LEU A 31 -2.30 -10.80 -10.05
C LEU A 31 -3.39 -10.47 -9.02
N SER A 32 -3.95 -9.27 -9.06
CA SER A 32 -5.00 -8.83 -8.14
C SER A 32 -6.41 -8.89 -8.74
N THR A 33 -6.58 -9.35 -9.98
CA THR A 33 -7.89 -9.37 -10.67
C THR A 33 -8.92 -10.23 -9.94
N GLU A 34 -8.49 -11.32 -9.30
CA GLU A 34 -9.38 -12.22 -8.56
C GLU A 34 -9.97 -11.56 -7.30
N ILE A 35 -9.39 -10.48 -6.80
CA ILE A 35 -9.92 -9.75 -5.64
C ILE A 35 -11.30 -9.17 -5.95
N ASP A 36 -11.53 -8.72 -7.18
CA ASP A 36 -12.80 -8.14 -7.61
C ASP A 36 -13.93 -9.17 -7.69
N ALA A 37 -13.58 -10.47 -7.75
CA ALA A 37 -14.53 -11.58 -7.79
C ALA A 37 -14.88 -12.12 -6.38
N ILE A 38 -14.29 -11.60 -5.32
CA ILE A 38 -14.60 -12.03 -3.95
C ILE A 38 -15.96 -11.50 -3.54
N GLU A 39 -16.92 -12.42 -3.36
CA GLU A 39 -18.22 -12.07 -2.80
C GLU A 39 -18.12 -12.01 -1.26
N ILE A 40 -18.50 -10.88 -0.70
CA ILE A 40 -18.59 -10.71 0.76
C ILE A 40 -20.00 -11.11 1.17
N ASN A 41 -20.18 -12.32 1.67
CA ASN A 41 -21.48 -12.86 2.10
C ASN A 41 -21.76 -12.63 3.58
N ASP A 42 -20.73 -12.38 4.40
CA ASP A 42 -20.86 -12.06 5.83
C ASP A 42 -20.16 -10.73 6.12
N TYR A 43 -20.90 -9.81 6.67
CA TYR A 43 -20.41 -8.48 7.07
C TYR A 43 -20.22 -8.37 8.58
N SER A 44 -20.48 -9.44 9.34
CA SER A 44 -20.28 -9.45 10.78
C SER A 44 -18.89 -9.92 11.14
N PHE A 45 -18.22 -9.15 11.95
CA PHE A 45 -16.91 -9.46 12.46
C PHE A 45 -16.77 -9.00 13.92
N ASP A 46 -16.38 -9.92 14.82
CA ASP A 46 -16.22 -9.64 16.26
C ASP A 46 -17.38 -8.83 16.86
N GLN A 47 -18.62 -9.25 16.56
CA GLN A 47 -19.89 -8.60 16.94
C GLN A 47 -20.12 -7.21 16.31
N LEU A 48 -19.31 -6.82 15.34
CA LEU A 48 -19.47 -5.59 14.59
C LEU A 48 -20.07 -5.87 13.21
N ASP A 49 -21.00 -5.03 12.77
CA ASP A 49 -21.42 -4.99 11.37
C ASP A 49 -20.47 -4.05 10.59
N LEU A 50 -19.70 -4.64 9.67
CA LEU A 50 -18.69 -3.91 8.89
C LEU A 50 -19.27 -2.81 8.00
N ARG A 51 -20.59 -2.79 7.81
CA ARG A 51 -21.29 -1.74 7.06
C ARG A 51 -21.61 -0.52 7.92
N ASN A 52 -21.35 -0.60 9.22
CA ASN A 52 -21.56 0.48 10.19
C ASN A 52 -20.25 1.27 10.41
N TYR A 53 -20.26 2.18 11.38
CA TYR A 53 -19.08 2.94 11.76
C TYR A 53 -17.93 2.01 12.16
N GLY A 54 -16.74 2.28 11.59
CA GLY A 54 -15.53 1.54 11.90
C GLY A 54 -14.93 1.90 13.27
N LEU A 55 -13.95 1.10 13.67
CA LEU A 55 -13.16 1.37 14.88
C LEU A 55 -12.11 2.44 14.61
N LEU A 56 -11.78 3.25 15.63
CA LEU A 56 -10.80 4.35 15.50
C LEU A 56 -9.42 3.91 14.94
N LYS A 57 -8.97 2.73 15.33
CA LYS A 57 -7.69 2.16 14.86
C LYS A 57 -7.84 1.24 13.65
N GLY A 58 -9.06 1.01 13.18
CA GLY A 58 -9.38 0.01 12.18
C GLY A 58 -9.61 -1.39 12.77
N LEU A 59 -10.04 -2.32 11.93
CA LEU A 59 -10.32 -3.70 12.32
C LEU A 59 -9.09 -4.41 12.86
N SER A 60 -9.29 -5.26 13.87
CA SER A 60 -8.23 -6.05 14.51
C SER A 60 -7.43 -6.87 13.51
N GLU A 61 -8.11 -7.50 12.55
CA GLU A 61 -7.49 -8.35 11.52
C GLU A 61 -6.68 -7.54 10.51
N CYS A 62 -7.18 -6.39 10.13
CA CYS A 62 -6.46 -5.49 9.25
C CYS A 62 -5.15 -5.03 9.93
N ARG A 63 -5.20 -4.75 11.23
CA ARG A 63 -4.03 -4.39 12.03
C ARG A 63 -3.08 -5.57 12.21
N GLU A 64 -3.61 -6.79 12.38
CA GLU A 64 -2.80 -8.01 12.47
C GLU A 64 -2.10 -8.31 11.14
N LEU A 65 -2.79 -8.14 10.01
CA LEU A 65 -2.17 -8.22 8.69
C LEU A 65 -1.07 -7.16 8.54
N GLY A 66 -1.34 -5.93 8.94
CA GLY A 66 -0.35 -4.85 8.96
C GLY A 66 0.87 -5.18 9.82
N SER A 67 0.67 -5.80 10.97
CA SER A 67 1.74 -6.28 11.86
C SER A 67 2.68 -7.26 11.16
N LYS A 68 2.12 -8.22 10.43
CA LYS A 68 2.91 -9.20 9.65
C LYS A 68 3.70 -8.54 8.52
N ILE A 69 3.11 -7.56 7.85
CA ILE A 69 3.74 -6.86 6.72
C ILE A 69 4.84 -5.90 7.19
N LEU A 70 4.59 -5.16 8.27
CA LEU A 70 5.48 -4.11 8.76
C LEU A 70 6.48 -4.60 9.80
N GLY A 71 6.30 -5.80 10.34
CA GLY A 71 7.20 -6.39 11.34
C GLY A 71 7.16 -5.68 12.70
N CYS A 72 6.01 -5.10 13.09
CA CYS A 72 5.81 -4.46 14.38
C CYS A 72 4.55 -4.98 15.07
N GLU A 73 4.41 -4.73 16.37
CA GLU A 73 3.25 -5.20 17.13
C GLU A 73 1.97 -4.51 16.67
N LYS A 74 0.86 -5.26 16.64
CA LYS A 74 -0.45 -4.80 16.16
C LYS A 74 -0.99 -3.58 16.92
N GLU A 75 -0.56 -3.39 18.16
CA GLU A 75 -0.92 -2.25 19.01
C GLU A 75 -0.43 -0.92 18.45
N TYR A 76 0.66 -0.94 17.68
CA TYR A 76 1.22 0.23 17.00
C TYR A 76 0.70 0.43 15.57
N ILE A 77 -0.18 -0.46 15.11
CA ILE A 77 -0.77 -0.36 13.77
C ILE A 77 -2.12 0.37 13.82
N TRP A 78 -2.27 1.31 12.92
CA TRP A 78 -3.51 2.02 12.64
C TRP A 78 -3.86 1.81 11.18
N ALA A 79 -5.01 1.23 10.92
CA ALA A 79 -5.53 1.06 9.56
C ALA A 79 -6.31 2.31 9.18
N GLY A 80 -5.80 3.07 8.24
CA GLY A 80 -6.39 4.31 7.77
C GLY A 80 -6.88 4.21 6.32
N GLY A 81 -7.03 5.36 5.67
CA GLY A 81 -7.40 5.44 4.27
C GLY A 81 -6.34 4.87 3.33
N ASN A 82 -6.67 4.76 2.06
CA ASN A 82 -5.83 4.15 1.02
C ASN A 82 -4.72 5.07 0.47
N SER A 83 -4.61 6.30 0.95
CA SER A 83 -3.59 7.25 0.51
C SER A 83 -2.49 7.41 1.55
N SER A 84 -1.32 6.83 1.29
CA SER A 84 -0.14 6.98 2.16
C SER A 84 0.29 8.45 2.31
N LEU A 85 0.19 9.25 1.26
CA LEU A 85 0.51 10.69 1.32
C LEU A 85 -0.43 11.44 2.27
N THR A 86 -1.72 11.12 2.28
CA THR A 86 -2.69 11.71 3.21
C THR A 86 -2.36 11.32 4.64
N LEU A 87 -2.09 10.04 4.91
CA LEU A 87 -1.73 9.56 6.25
C LEU A 87 -0.44 10.22 6.76
N MET A 88 0.59 10.33 5.91
CA MET A 88 1.84 11.01 6.25
C MET A 88 1.61 12.49 6.55
N SER A 89 0.82 13.19 5.72
CA SER A 89 0.50 14.60 5.93
C SER A 89 -0.27 14.83 7.24
N GLN A 90 -1.25 13.99 7.54
CA GLN A 90 -2.00 14.05 8.78
C GLN A 90 -1.10 13.84 9.99
N TYR A 91 -0.23 12.83 9.94
CA TYR A 91 0.72 12.54 11.01
C TYR A 91 1.70 13.70 11.25
N LEU A 92 2.30 14.23 10.19
CA LEU A 92 3.21 15.38 10.28
C LEU A 92 2.49 16.63 10.83
N SER A 93 1.27 16.90 10.37
CA SER A 93 0.45 18.00 10.87
C SER A 93 0.16 17.86 12.36
N TYR A 94 -0.17 16.64 12.80
CA TYR A 94 -0.36 16.34 14.22
C TYR A 94 0.90 16.64 15.04
N LEU A 95 2.06 16.15 14.59
CA LEU A 95 3.34 16.42 15.27
C LEU A 95 3.69 17.91 15.33
N CYS A 96 3.39 18.66 14.28
CA CYS A 96 3.61 20.10 14.25
C CYS A 96 2.72 20.87 15.25
N ILE A 97 1.49 20.39 15.46
CA ILE A 97 0.51 21.06 16.34
C ILE A 97 0.70 20.64 17.80
N GLN A 98 0.88 19.36 18.05
CA GLN A 98 0.93 18.79 19.39
C GLN A 98 2.34 18.65 19.96
N GLY A 99 3.35 18.66 19.09
CA GLY A 99 4.73 18.37 19.45
C GLY A 99 4.98 16.85 19.58
N ILE A 100 6.25 16.54 19.77
CA ILE A 100 6.69 15.17 20.11
C ILE A 100 6.79 15.15 21.62
N GLY A 101 5.89 14.39 22.27
CA GLY A 101 5.87 14.21 23.72
C GLY A 101 7.10 13.47 24.26
#